data_35c5dfcfb187ecb0a633b7cf3f7de17c
#
_entry.id   35c5dfcfb187ecb0a633b7cf3f7de17c
#
_cell.length_a   1.000
_cell.length_b   1.000
_cell.length_c   1.000
_cell.angle_alpha   90.00
_cell.angle_beta   90.00
_cell.angle_gamma   90.00
#
_symmetry.space_group_name_H-M   'P 1'
#
loop_
_entity.id
_entity.type
_entity.pdbx_description
1 polymer ?
#
loop_
_entity_poly.entity_id
_entity_poly.type
_entity_poly.pdbx_seq_one_letter_code
_entity_poly.pdbx_strand_id
1 'polypeptide(L)'
;MTQSATSGVLGRLRKYFEDELLVQVGRSMQPTPYALELAKPVREVLLTIRSSITAKPLFDPASSKRHFRLVTSDYLISVVFAQVIQRIYKAAPGITFEMHPPGDQGVEMILRGEIDLMIVPERYLIDGHPSQLLFEEEHVCVIWSGNDSVGEVLTLEQYVEMGHISVGFGRSRQLSIEDWFMSQYGFKRRLEVITNDFNTLPQLIVGTHRVATMHRRLAELYSRYLPLRILPPPVKIPVMREIMHWHRSMDGDPMHRWLRETVHDFIQTLEEGGR
;
A
#
# COMPACT_ATOMS: atom_id res chain seq x y z
N MET A 1 31.08 -6.32 -1.61
CA MET A 1 32.34 -5.59 -1.38
C MET A 1 32.90 -6.03 -0.04
N THR A 2 34.23 -6.17 0.09
CA THR A 2 34.89 -6.45 1.38
C THR A 2 34.98 -5.16 2.21
N GLN A 3 35.13 -5.28 3.56
CA GLN A 3 35.21 -4.12 4.44
C GLN A 3 36.39 -3.18 4.07
N SER A 4 37.55 -3.74 3.68
CA SER A 4 38.69 -2.94 3.24
C SER A 4 38.44 -2.16 1.95
N ALA A 5 37.72 -2.74 0.98
CA ALA A 5 37.36 -2.07 -0.25
C ALA A 5 36.38 -0.90 0.01
N THR A 6 35.40 -1.11 0.89
CA THR A 6 34.46 -0.06 1.29
C THR A 6 35.17 1.10 2.01
N SER A 7 36.08 0.80 2.92
CA SER A 7 36.90 1.80 3.63
C SER A 7 37.73 2.63 2.65
N GLY A 8 38.40 1.98 1.67
CA GLY A 8 39.18 2.68 0.65
C GLY A 8 38.36 3.59 -0.26
N VAL A 9 37.14 3.17 -0.63
CA VAL A 9 36.21 4.04 -1.40
C VAL A 9 35.78 5.23 -0.54
N LEU A 10 35.38 5.01 0.70
CA LEU A 10 34.97 6.08 1.60
C LEU A 10 36.09 7.10 1.83
N GLY A 11 37.34 6.65 1.98
CA GLY A 11 38.49 7.54 2.13
C GLY A 11 38.68 8.46 0.89
N ARG A 12 38.45 7.95 -0.32
CA ARG A 12 38.53 8.78 -1.55
C ARG A 12 37.38 9.78 -1.62
N LEU A 13 36.17 9.38 -1.24
CA LEU A 13 35.00 10.27 -1.22
C LEU A 13 35.16 11.38 -0.20
N ARG A 14 35.66 11.09 0.99
CA ARG A 14 35.99 12.09 2.03
C ARG A 14 36.94 13.18 1.50
N LYS A 15 37.99 12.73 0.81
CA LYS A 15 38.95 13.67 0.21
C LYS A 15 38.35 14.49 -0.90
N TYR A 16 37.46 13.90 -1.71
CA TYR A 16 36.82 14.59 -2.85
C TYR A 16 35.80 15.64 -2.40
N PHE A 17 35.00 15.27 -1.40
CA PHE A 17 33.93 16.15 -0.90
C PHE A 17 34.37 17.05 0.26
N GLU A 18 35.61 16.91 0.75
CA GLU A 18 36.16 17.64 1.92
C GLU A 18 35.27 17.50 3.15
N ASP A 19 34.58 16.34 3.29
CA ASP A 19 33.67 16.02 4.37
C ASP A 19 33.88 14.57 4.84
N GLU A 20 33.72 14.34 6.15
CA GLU A 20 33.84 13.00 6.73
C GLU A 20 32.77 12.00 6.22
N LEU A 21 31.65 12.50 5.73
CA LEU A 21 30.46 11.80 5.23
C LEU A 21 29.81 10.89 6.26
N LEU A 22 30.60 10.12 7.00
CA LEU A 22 30.16 9.25 8.09
C LEU A 22 31.04 9.48 9.30
N VAL A 23 30.46 9.86 10.43
CA VAL A 23 31.11 10.09 11.72
C VAL A 23 30.67 9.05 12.73
N GLN A 24 31.59 8.67 13.62
CA GLN A 24 31.27 7.72 14.68
C GLN A 24 30.58 8.44 15.84
N VAL A 25 29.36 8.00 16.17
CA VAL A 25 28.61 8.47 17.33
C VAL A 25 28.31 7.27 18.22
N GLY A 26 29.03 7.15 19.31
CA GLY A 26 29.00 5.97 20.17
C GLY A 26 29.52 4.73 19.45
N ARG A 27 28.65 3.70 19.27
CA ARG A 27 28.98 2.45 18.58
C ARG A 27 28.47 2.41 17.13
N SER A 28 27.83 3.45 16.65
CA SER A 28 27.27 3.50 15.29
C SER A 28 27.93 4.58 14.44
N MET A 29 27.93 4.37 13.11
CA MET A 29 28.30 5.39 12.14
C MET A 29 27.06 6.18 11.77
N GLN A 30 27.16 7.51 11.84
CA GLN A 30 26.07 8.44 11.49
C GLN A 30 26.50 9.29 10.29
N PRO A 31 25.61 9.58 9.33
CA PRO A 31 25.93 10.49 8.25
C PRO A 31 26.06 11.93 8.74
N THR A 32 26.98 12.68 8.13
CA THR A 32 27.07 14.13 8.33
C THR A 32 25.86 14.83 7.70
N PRO A 33 25.54 16.10 8.09
CA PRO A 33 24.51 16.89 7.40
C PRO A 33 24.74 16.95 5.89
N TYR A 34 25.99 17.16 5.46
CA TYR A 34 26.36 17.17 4.05
C TYR A 34 26.13 15.81 3.36
N ALA A 35 26.46 14.72 4.02
CA ALA A 35 26.17 13.38 3.47
C ALA A 35 24.66 13.11 3.30
N LEU A 36 23.84 13.64 4.21
CA LEU A 36 22.36 13.53 4.08
C LEU A 36 21.85 14.35 2.88
N GLU A 37 22.35 15.54 2.65
CA GLU A 37 22.02 16.35 1.48
C GLU A 37 22.46 15.69 0.18
N LEU A 38 23.69 15.12 0.16
CA LEU A 38 24.25 14.44 -1.00
C LEU A 38 23.55 13.11 -1.31
N ALA A 39 23.01 12.43 -0.31
CA ALA A 39 22.38 11.12 -0.48
C ALA A 39 21.22 11.14 -1.47
N LYS A 40 20.41 12.23 -1.50
CA LYS A 40 19.25 12.34 -2.39
C LYS A 40 19.67 12.42 -3.87
N PRO A 41 20.48 13.39 -4.31
CA PRO A 41 20.88 13.50 -5.72
C PRO A 41 21.70 12.31 -6.20
N VAL A 42 22.58 11.74 -5.37
CA VAL A 42 23.35 10.54 -5.73
C VAL A 42 22.42 9.36 -5.98
N ARG A 43 21.42 9.17 -5.14
CA ARG A 43 20.44 8.11 -5.31
C ARG A 43 19.62 8.29 -6.58
N GLU A 44 19.16 9.49 -6.89
CA GLU A 44 18.43 9.77 -8.15
C GLU A 44 19.24 9.40 -9.38
N VAL A 45 20.54 9.75 -9.39
CA VAL A 45 21.45 9.36 -10.47
C VAL A 45 21.60 7.84 -10.57
N LEU A 46 21.81 7.15 -9.45
CA LEU A 46 21.94 5.70 -9.44
C LEU A 46 20.66 4.99 -9.90
N LEU A 47 19.49 5.48 -9.50
CA LEU A 47 18.19 4.95 -9.95
C LEU A 47 18.02 5.18 -11.47
N THR A 48 18.39 6.35 -11.99
CA THR A 48 18.35 6.66 -13.43
C THR A 48 19.30 5.76 -14.22
N ILE A 49 20.53 5.56 -13.75
CA ILE A 49 21.49 4.62 -14.37
C ILE A 49 20.88 3.21 -14.41
N ARG A 50 20.31 2.75 -13.29
CA ARG A 50 19.71 1.41 -13.19
C ARG A 50 18.53 1.23 -14.15
N SER A 51 17.66 2.22 -14.26
CA SER A 51 16.44 2.12 -15.08
C SER A 51 16.67 2.37 -16.56
N SER A 52 17.64 3.23 -16.93
CA SER A 52 17.83 3.69 -18.32
C SER A 52 19.05 3.10 -19.00
N ILE A 53 20.13 2.83 -18.26
CA ILE A 53 21.42 2.39 -18.87
C ILE A 53 21.59 0.87 -18.68
N THR A 54 21.25 0.33 -17.52
CA THR A 54 21.41 -1.11 -17.25
C THR A 54 20.17 -1.94 -17.55
N ALA A 55 19.03 -1.29 -17.82
CA ALA A 55 17.83 -1.98 -18.29
C ALA A 55 18.08 -2.57 -19.69
N LYS A 56 17.82 -3.85 -19.86
CA LYS A 56 17.94 -4.50 -21.17
C LYS A 56 16.88 -3.95 -22.11
N PRO A 57 17.23 -3.56 -23.36
CA PRO A 57 16.28 -3.00 -24.33
C PRO A 57 15.16 -3.97 -24.71
N LEU A 58 15.43 -5.28 -24.65
CA LEU A 58 14.46 -6.33 -24.90
C LEU A 58 14.09 -6.97 -23.56
N PHE A 59 12.89 -6.71 -23.10
CA PHE A 59 12.29 -7.34 -21.95
C PHE A 59 11.48 -8.55 -22.41
N ASP A 60 11.83 -9.72 -21.86
CA ASP A 60 11.05 -10.94 -22.00
C ASP A 60 10.56 -11.39 -20.61
N PRO A 61 9.24 -11.34 -20.35
CA PRO A 61 8.68 -11.75 -19.08
C PRO A 61 9.08 -13.18 -18.69
N ALA A 62 9.07 -14.12 -19.65
CA ALA A 62 9.28 -15.53 -19.38
C ALA A 62 10.68 -15.85 -18.82
N SER A 63 11.69 -15.08 -19.22
CA SER A 63 13.08 -15.25 -18.77
C SER A 63 13.47 -14.36 -17.60
N SER A 64 12.57 -13.48 -17.14
CA SER A 64 12.85 -12.51 -16.09
C SER A 64 12.97 -13.16 -14.72
N LYS A 65 13.92 -12.67 -13.92
CA LYS A 65 14.15 -13.07 -12.52
C LYS A 65 14.13 -11.87 -11.56
N ARG A 66 13.40 -10.81 -11.91
CA ARG A 66 13.35 -9.61 -11.08
C ARG A 66 12.57 -9.87 -9.80
N HIS A 67 13.06 -9.26 -8.73
CA HIS A 67 12.36 -9.16 -7.45
C HIS A 67 11.70 -7.78 -7.38
N PHE A 68 10.37 -7.74 -7.17
CA PHE A 68 9.61 -6.52 -6.99
C PHE A 68 9.20 -6.34 -5.54
N ARG A 69 9.37 -5.13 -5.04
CA ARG A 69 8.92 -4.69 -3.72
C ARG A 69 7.75 -3.76 -3.85
N LEU A 70 6.65 -4.10 -3.22
CA LEU A 70 5.39 -3.36 -3.30
C LEU A 70 4.99 -2.87 -1.91
N VAL A 71 4.43 -1.65 -1.83
CA VAL A 71 3.67 -1.21 -0.66
C VAL A 71 2.19 -1.27 -1.02
N THR A 72 1.43 -2.08 -0.29
CA THR A 72 0.00 -2.27 -0.53
C THR A 72 -0.69 -2.82 0.73
N SER A 73 -1.99 -2.55 0.90
CA SER A 73 -2.76 -3.08 2.01
C SER A 73 -3.07 -4.57 1.83
N ASP A 74 -3.29 -5.27 2.94
CA ASP A 74 -3.76 -6.65 2.96
C ASP A 74 -5.11 -6.82 2.24
N TYR A 75 -5.97 -5.80 2.29
CA TYR A 75 -7.19 -5.70 1.50
C TYR A 75 -6.90 -5.88 0.01
N LEU A 76 -6.00 -5.07 -0.57
CA LEU A 76 -5.62 -5.14 -1.99
C LEU A 76 -4.93 -6.45 -2.34
N ILE A 77 -4.16 -7.03 -1.41
CA ILE A 77 -3.58 -8.36 -1.61
C ILE A 77 -4.70 -9.38 -1.84
N SER A 78 -5.75 -9.34 -1.03
CA SER A 78 -6.85 -10.31 -1.09
C SER A 78 -7.74 -10.12 -2.31
N VAL A 79 -8.10 -8.88 -2.67
CA VAL A 79 -9.09 -8.63 -3.73
C VAL A 79 -8.48 -8.46 -5.13
N VAL A 80 -7.19 -8.12 -5.22
CA VAL A 80 -6.49 -7.85 -6.49
C VAL A 80 -5.27 -8.75 -6.67
N PHE A 81 -4.27 -8.62 -5.79
CA PHE A 81 -2.96 -9.20 -6.03
C PHE A 81 -2.92 -10.72 -5.99
N ALA A 82 -3.81 -11.38 -5.24
CA ALA A 82 -3.90 -12.83 -5.26
C ALA A 82 -4.10 -13.38 -6.70
N GLN A 83 -4.90 -12.71 -7.51
CA GLN A 83 -5.16 -13.10 -8.89
C GLN A 83 -4.12 -12.54 -9.87
N VAL A 84 -3.64 -11.31 -9.66
CA VAL A 84 -2.54 -10.71 -10.45
C VAL A 84 -1.30 -11.59 -10.39
N ILE A 85 -0.91 -12.06 -9.19
CA ILE A 85 0.25 -12.94 -9.00
C ILE A 85 0.07 -14.26 -9.73
N GLN A 86 -1.12 -14.85 -9.72
CA GLN A 86 -1.41 -16.07 -10.49
C GLN A 86 -1.23 -15.83 -11.99
N ARG A 87 -1.66 -14.68 -12.51
CA ARG A 87 -1.48 -14.30 -13.91
C ARG A 87 0.00 -14.10 -14.25
N ILE A 88 0.72 -13.38 -13.40
CA ILE A 88 2.17 -13.15 -13.57
C ILE A 88 2.94 -14.46 -13.48
N TYR A 89 2.62 -15.36 -12.56
CA TYR A 89 3.27 -16.67 -12.44
C TYR A 89 3.22 -17.48 -13.74
N LYS A 90 2.12 -17.40 -14.48
CA LYS A 90 1.98 -18.09 -15.78
C LYS A 90 2.84 -17.45 -16.88
N ALA A 91 2.97 -16.12 -16.90
CA ALA A 91 3.68 -15.38 -17.93
C ALA A 91 5.17 -15.19 -17.61
N ALA A 92 5.53 -15.10 -16.34
CA ALA A 92 6.86 -14.74 -15.84
C ALA A 92 7.19 -15.49 -14.53
N PRO A 93 7.39 -16.82 -14.57
CA PRO A 93 7.51 -17.67 -13.37
C PRO A 93 8.76 -17.37 -12.52
N GLY A 94 9.74 -16.66 -13.07
CA GLY A 94 10.95 -16.27 -12.34
C GLY A 94 10.84 -14.94 -11.57
N ILE A 95 9.74 -14.20 -11.72
CA ILE A 95 9.51 -12.97 -10.96
C ILE A 95 9.07 -13.30 -9.54
N THR A 96 9.61 -12.55 -8.58
CA THR A 96 9.28 -12.68 -7.15
C THR A 96 8.79 -11.36 -6.58
N PHE A 97 7.98 -11.44 -5.52
CA PHE A 97 7.36 -10.27 -4.87
C PHE A 97 7.66 -10.25 -3.38
N GLU A 98 7.89 -9.06 -2.86
CA GLU A 98 7.89 -8.74 -1.44
C GLU A 98 6.84 -7.63 -1.22
N MET A 99 5.86 -7.88 -0.35
CA MET A 99 4.76 -6.96 -0.08
C MET A 99 4.87 -6.39 1.32
N HIS A 100 4.85 -5.08 1.43
CA HIS A 100 4.92 -4.34 2.68
C HIS A 100 3.57 -3.66 2.96
N PRO A 101 3.11 -3.66 4.20
CA PRO A 101 1.90 -2.92 4.56
C PRO A 101 2.13 -1.41 4.44
N PRO A 102 1.09 -0.61 4.17
CA PRO A 102 1.16 0.84 4.27
C PRO A 102 1.55 1.27 5.69
N GLY A 103 2.33 2.33 5.81
CA GLY A 103 2.76 2.85 7.10
C GLY A 103 3.71 4.03 6.98
N ASP A 104 4.21 4.51 8.11
CA ASP A 104 5.02 5.72 8.20
C ASP A 104 6.30 5.70 7.33
N GLN A 105 6.79 4.51 7.00
CA GLN A 105 8.02 4.32 6.21
C GLN A 105 7.76 4.23 4.69
N GLY A 106 6.53 3.98 4.25
CA GLY A 106 6.23 3.71 2.84
C GLY A 106 6.64 4.86 1.91
N VAL A 107 6.35 6.10 2.30
CA VAL A 107 6.77 7.32 1.58
C VAL A 107 8.29 7.41 1.47
N GLU A 108 8.98 7.18 2.57
CA GLU A 108 10.44 7.25 2.60
C GLU A 108 11.08 6.16 1.75
N MET A 109 10.53 4.95 1.76
CA MET A 109 11.00 3.82 0.95
C MET A 109 10.84 4.08 -0.55
N ILE A 110 9.74 4.70 -1.00
CA ILE A 110 9.59 5.04 -2.42
C ILE A 110 10.55 6.14 -2.84
N LEU A 111 10.71 7.18 -2.02
CA LEU A 111 11.67 8.26 -2.28
C LEU A 111 13.12 7.76 -2.31
N ARG A 112 13.41 6.68 -1.58
CA ARG A 112 14.72 6.01 -1.58
C ARG A 112 14.86 5.01 -2.73
N GLY A 113 13.81 4.76 -3.53
CA GLY A 113 13.82 3.73 -4.57
C GLY A 113 14.00 2.31 -4.02
N GLU A 114 13.61 2.09 -2.77
CA GLU A 114 13.62 0.78 -2.10
C GLU A 114 12.36 -0.02 -2.43
N ILE A 115 11.30 0.67 -2.87
CA ILE A 115 10.03 0.13 -3.34
C ILE A 115 9.88 0.39 -4.83
N ASP A 116 9.46 -0.62 -5.58
CA ASP A 116 9.18 -0.48 -7.00
C ASP A 116 7.82 0.20 -7.22
N LEU A 117 6.79 -0.20 -6.47
CA LEU A 117 5.41 0.24 -6.68
C LEU A 117 4.67 0.39 -5.35
N MET A 118 3.89 1.45 -5.23
CA MET A 118 3.00 1.68 -4.12
C MET A 118 1.56 1.76 -4.64
N ILE A 119 0.62 1.08 -3.97
CA ILE A 119 -0.81 1.19 -4.26
C ILE A 119 -1.52 1.60 -3.00
N VAL A 120 -2.07 2.80 -3.06
CA VAL A 120 -2.62 3.51 -1.91
C VAL A 120 -3.75 4.44 -2.34
N PRO A 121 -4.62 4.86 -1.42
CA PRO A 121 -5.57 5.92 -1.67
C PRO A 121 -4.92 7.23 -2.14
N GLU A 122 -5.58 7.93 -3.06
CA GLU A 122 -5.10 9.15 -3.73
C GLU A 122 -4.51 10.20 -2.77
N ARG A 123 -5.05 10.34 -1.57
CA ARG A 123 -4.57 11.29 -0.55
C ARG A 123 -3.14 11.02 -0.05
N TYR A 124 -2.57 9.84 -0.34
CA TYR A 124 -1.22 9.46 0.07
C TYR A 124 -0.19 9.58 -1.06
N LEU A 125 -0.56 10.22 -2.17
CA LEU A 125 0.36 10.46 -3.28
C LEU A 125 1.50 11.40 -2.86
N ILE A 126 2.64 11.19 -3.50
CA ILE A 126 3.85 11.98 -3.31
C ILE A 126 4.04 12.85 -4.54
N ASP A 127 4.14 14.16 -4.34
CA ASP A 127 4.32 15.11 -5.44
C ASP A 127 5.57 14.84 -6.27
N GLY A 128 5.47 15.11 -7.57
CA GLY A 128 6.59 14.98 -8.51
C GLY A 128 6.91 13.55 -8.96
N HIS A 129 6.05 12.59 -8.65
CA HIS A 129 6.17 11.21 -9.08
C HIS A 129 4.94 10.78 -9.90
N PRO A 130 5.11 9.88 -10.91
CA PRO A 130 4.01 9.40 -11.72
C PRO A 130 3.01 8.58 -10.92
N SER A 131 1.75 8.67 -11.33
CA SER A 131 0.67 7.90 -10.71
C SER A 131 -0.38 7.52 -11.77
N GLN A 132 -1.15 6.47 -11.48
CA GLN A 132 -2.24 6.00 -12.33
C GLN A 132 -3.39 5.53 -11.46
N LEU A 133 -4.61 6.02 -11.76
CA LEU A 133 -5.83 5.50 -11.14
C LEU A 133 -5.99 4.02 -11.51
N LEU A 134 -6.24 3.19 -10.51
CA LEU A 134 -6.55 1.79 -10.70
C LEU A 134 -8.06 1.56 -10.73
N PHE A 135 -8.75 1.94 -9.67
CA PHE A 135 -10.20 1.80 -9.54
C PHE A 135 -10.75 2.69 -8.42
N GLU A 136 -12.05 2.80 -8.41
CA GLU A 136 -12.80 3.43 -7.33
C GLU A 136 -13.38 2.36 -6.39
N GLU A 137 -13.35 2.63 -5.08
CA GLU A 137 -13.78 1.71 -4.04
C GLU A 137 -14.83 2.37 -3.15
N GLU A 138 -15.92 1.67 -2.94
CA GLU A 138 -16.98 2.09 -2.02
C GLU A 138 -16.79 1.48 -0.63
N HIS A 139 -17.27 2.18 0.38
CA HIS A 139 -17.36 1.66 1.72
C HIS A 139 -18.77 1.17 2.04
N VAL A 140 -18.84 0.09 2.79
CA VAL A 140 -20.08 -0.52 3.28
C VAL A 140 -19.99 -0.77 4.77
N CYS A 141 -21.14 -0.87 5.44
CA CYS A 141 -21.22 -1.38 6.80
C CYS A 141 -21.45 -2.89 6.76
N VAL A 142 -20.70 -3.61 7.59
CA VAL A 142 -20.82 -5.07 7.70
C VAL A 142 -21.17 -5.43 9.14
N ILE A 143 -22.17 -6.29 9.29
CA ILE A 143 -22.61 -6.86 10.57
C ILE A 143 -22.73 -8.37 10.44
N TRP A 144 -22.77 -9.07 11.55
CA TRP A 144 -23.11 -10.49 11.59
C TRP A 144 -24.55 -10.73 11.15
N SER A 145 -24.83 -11.75 10.33
CA SER A 145 -26.19 -12.05 9.86
C SER A 145 -27.18 -12.44 10.96
N GLY A 146 -26.67 -12.94 12.10
CA GLY A 146 -27.46 -13.22 13.28
C GLY A 146 -27.66 -12.02 14.23
N ASN A 147 -27.24 -10.83 13.84
CA ASN A 147 -27.51 -9.60 14.60
C ASN A 147 -28.94 -9.12 14.29
N ASP A 148 -29.86 -9.41 15.18
CA ASP A 148 -31.30 -9.09 15.10
C ASP A 148 -31.63 -7.65 15.55
N SER A 149 -30.67 -6.94 16.16
CA SER A 149 -30.86 -5.54 16.56
C SER A 149 -30.88 -4.56 15.37
N VAL A 150 -30.47 -4.99 14.17
CA VAL A 150 -30.46 -4.18 12.94
C VAL A 150 -31.41 -4.80 11.92
N GLY A 151 -32.44 -4.04 11.49
CA GLY A 151 -33.37 -4.42 10.44
C GLY A 151 -32.74 -4.42 9.05
N GLU A 152 -33.52 -4.19 8.01
CA GLU A 152 -33.03 -4.13 6.63
C GLU A 152 -32.11 -2.92 6.36
N VAL A 153 -32.29 -1.86 7.15
CA VAL A 153 -31.52 -0.60 7.05
C VAL A 153 -30.83 -0.34 8.38
N LEU A 154 -29.57 0.05 8.34
CA LEU A 154 -28.81 0.52 9.49
C LEU A 154 -29.07 2.03 9.64
N THR A 155 -29.71 2.45 10.73
CA THR A 155 -29.92 3.88 10.99
C THR A 155 -28.68 4.54 11.55
N LEU A 156 -28.61 5.88 11.49
CA LEU A 156 -27.48 6.63 12.04
C LEU A 156 -27.38 6.46 13.56
N GLU A 157 -28.51 6.46 14.26
CA GLU A 157 -28.57 6.25 15.72
C GLU A 157 -27.99 4.90 16.08
N GLN A 158 -28.46 3.82 15.43
CA GLN A 158 -27.91 2.47 15.64
C GLN A 158 -26.40 2.43 15.37
N TYR A 159 -25.96 3.02 14.23
CA TYR A 159 -24.54 3.04 13.87
C TYR A 159 -23.67 3.72 14.93
N VAL A 160 -24.12 4.85 15.48
CA VAL A 160 -23.37 5.60 16.52
C VAL A 160 -23.34 4.85 17.85
N GLU A 161 -24.43 4.17 18.22
CA GLU A 161 -24.55 3.41 19.47
C GLU A 161 -23.82 2.07 19.46
N MET A 162 -23.68 1.45 18.29
CA MET A 162 -23.00 0.16 18.16
C MET A 162 -21.53 0.24 18.53
N GLY A 163 -20.96 -0.90 18.98
CA GLY A 163 -19.52 -1.10 19.06
C GLY A 163 -18.90 -1.24 17.67
N HIS A 164 -17.81 -0.53 17.41
CA HIS A 164 -17.14 -0.55 16.13
C HIS A 164 -15.84 -1.36 16.17
N ILE A 165 -15.59 -2.07 15.07
CA ILE A 165 -14.29 -2.66 14.78
C ILE A 165 -13.67 -1.81 13.66
N SER A 166 -12.42 -1.39 13.84
CA SER A 166 -11.72 -0.52 12.88
C SER A 166 -10.27 -0.93 12.68
N VAL A 167 -9.65 -0.40 11.63
CA VAL A 167 -8.23 -0.60 11.32
C VAL A 167 -7.45 0.66 11.68
N GLY A 168 -6.30 0.49 12.31
CA GLY A 168 -5.36 1.58 12.60
C GLY A 168 -3.94 1.20 12.19
N PHE A 169 -3.31 2.03 11.36
CA PHE A 169 -1.96 1.80 10.85
C PHE A 169 -0.91 2.63 11.58
N GLY A 170 0.33 2.08 11.65
CA GLY A 170 1.50 2.76 12.16
C GLY A 170 1.50 2.97 13.67
N ARG A 171 2.57 3.58 14.19
CA ARG A 171 2.71 3.91 15.63
C ARG A 171 1.76 5.00 16.08
N SER A 172 1.44 5.93 15.20
CA SER A 172 0.50 7.03 15.45
C SER A 172 -0.96 6.61 15.40
N ARG A 173 -1.25 5.31 15.10
CA ARG A 173 -2.61 4.82 14.84
C ARG A 173 -3.36 5.76 13.91
N GLN A 174 -2.75 6.06 12.76
CA GLN A 174 -3.43 6.88 11.76
C GLN A 174 -4.81 6.28 11.52
N LEU A 175 -5.82 7.10 11.77
CA LEU A 175 -7.20 6.73 11.56
C LEU A 175 -7.39 6.26 10.12
N SER A 176 -8.13 5.19 9.94
CA SER A 176 -8.57 4.78 8.61
C SER A 176 -9.29 5.94 7.91
N ILE A 177 -9.46 5.85 6.60
CA ILE A 177 -10.18 6.89 5.85
C ILE A 177 -11.58 7.09 6.42
N GLU A 178 -12.22 6.01 6.81
CA GLU A 178 -13.56 6.00 7.41
C GLU A 178 -13.58 6.73 8.74
N ASP A 179 -12.59 6.50 9.61
CA ASP A 179 -12.50 7.19 10.90
C ASP A 179 -12.26 8.69 10.73
N TRP A 180 -11.35 9.05 9.82
CA TRP A 180 -11.11 10.45 9.49
C TRP A 180 -12.39 11.10 8.96
N PHE A 181 -13.07 10.42 8.03
CA PHE A 181 -14.29 10.95 7.44
C PHE A 181 -15.40 11.11 8.48
N MET A 182 -15.61 10.11 9.34
CA MET A 182 -16.61 10.17 10.42
C MET A 182 -16.36 11.31 11.39
N SER A 183 -15.10 11.62 11.67
CA SER A 183 -14.73 12.75 12.52
C SER A 183 -15.18 14.10 11.94
N GLN A 184 -15.27 14.22 10.61
CA GLN A 184 -15.76 15.44 9.93
C GLN A 184 -17.26 15.67 10.16
N TYR A 185 -18.04 14.62 10.40
CA TYR A 185 -19.46 14.74 10.76
C TYR A 185 -19.70 15.00 12.24
N GLY A 186 -18.64 15.11 13.05
CA GLY A 186 -18.75 15.34 14.49
C GLY A 186 -19.19 14.12 15.29
N PHE A 187 -19.28 12.95 14.68
CA PHE A 187 -19.63 11.71 15.37
C PHE A 187 -18.40 11.02 15.93
N LYS A 188 -18.50 10.61 17.19
CA LYS A 188 -17.49 9.80 17.87
C LYS A 188 -17.97 8.35 17.89
N ARG A 189 -17.33 7.49 17.08
CA ARG A 189 -17.62 6.06 17.12
C ARG A 189 -17.07 5.42 18.39
N ARG A 190 -17.81 4.48 18.94
CA ARG A 190 -17.36 3.66 20.08
C ARG A 190 -16.47 2.54 19.57
N LEU A 191 -15.18 2.81 19.43
CA LEU A 191 -14.20 1.80 18.96
C LEU A 191 -13.98 0.78 20.08
N GLU A 192 -14.42 -0.47 19.86
CA GLU A 192 -14.25 -1.57 20.80
C GLU A 192 -13.10 -2.49 20.42
N VAL A 193 -12.79 -2.60 19.13
CA VAL A 193 -11.66 -3.38 18.62
C VAL A 193 -10.93 -2.56 17.56
N ILE A 194 -9.62 -2.51 17.68
CA ILE A 194 -8.74 -1.92 16.66
C ILE A 194 -7.73 -3.00 16.26
N THR A 195 -7.69 -3.33 14.98
CA THR A 195 -6.70 -4.24 14.36
C THR A 195 -5.77 -3.46 13.44
N ASN A 196 -4.75 -4.11 12.89
CA ASN A 196 -3.80 -3.52 11.95
C ASN A 196 -3.96 -4.04 10.52
N ASP A 197 -5.01 -4.83 10.26
CA ASP A 197 -5.31 -5.40 8.95
C ASP A 197 -6.83 -5.40 8.69
N PHE A 198 -7.21 -5.29 7.43
CA PHE A 198 -8.61 -5.28 7.00
C PHE A 198 -9.22 -6.68 6.95
N ASN A 199 -8.43 -7.72 6.68
CA ASN A 199 -8.92 -9.08 6.52
C ASN A 199 -9.43 -9.68 7.84
N THR A 200 -9.03 -9.15 8.98
CA THR A 200 -9.49 -9.57 10.30
C THR A 200 -10.88 -9.01 10.64
N LEU A 201 -11.28 -7.86 10.07
CA LEU A 201 -12.56 -7.21 10.38
C LEU A 201 -13.78 -8.15 10.26
N PRO A 202 -13.98 -8.86 9.14
CA PRO A 202 -15.13 -9.74 8.95
C PRO A 202 -15.21 -10.87 9.97
N GLN A 203 -14.06 -11.38 10.40
CA GLN A 203 -13.97 -12.48 11.36
C GLN A 203 -14.36 -12.03 12.78
N LEU A 204 -14.00 -10.79 13.16
CA LEU A 204 -14.28 -10.22 14.48
C LEU A 204 -15.73 -9.76 14.64
N ILE A 205 -16.48 -9.66 13.54
CA ILE A 205 -17.91 -9.30 13.54
C ILE A 205 -18.79 -10.51 13.90
N VAL A 206 -18.45 -11.70 13.39
CA VAL A 206 -19.28 -12.91 13.56
C VAL A 206 -19.53 -13.23 15.03
N GLY A 207 -20.81 -13.48 15.38
CA GLY A 207 -21.23 -13.78 16.75
C GLY A 207 -21.32 -12.55 17.68
N THR A 208 -21.27 -11.33 17.12
CA THR A 208 -21.33 -10.07 17.91
C THR A 208 -22.39 -9.11 17.38
N HIS A 209 -22.74 -8.10 18.20
CA HIS A 209 -23.57 -6.97 17.75
C HIS A 209 -22.75 -5.77 17.26
N ARG A 210 -21.49 -5.99 16.87
CA ARG A 210 -20.59 -4.95 16.36
C ARG A 210 -20.82 -4.69 14.87
N VAL A 211 -20.35 -3.53 14.43
CA VAL A 211 -20.32 -3.11 13.02
C VAL A 211 -18.88 -2.78 12.62
N ALA A 212 -18.51 -3.11 11.39
CA ALA A 212 -17.33 -2.55 10.75
C ALA A 212 -17.73 -1.79 9.47
N THR A 213 -17.14 -0.64 9.27
CA THR A 213 -17.17 0.05 7.98
C THR A 213 -15.91 -0.39 7.22
N MET A 214 -16.08 -0.93 6.03
CA MET A 214 -14.96 -1.51 5.27
C MET A 214 -15.21 -1.45 3.76
N HIS A 215 -14.20 -1.80 2.99
CA HIS A 215 -14.23 -1.85 1.53
C HIS A 215 -15.28 -2.83 1.03
N ARG A 216 -16.10 -2.42 0.04
CA ARG A 216 -17.17 -3.25 -0.52
C ARG A 216 -16.63 -4.57 -1.08
N ARG A 217 -15.57 -4.52 -1.90
CA ARG A 217 -14.99 -5.73 -2.53
C ARG A 217 -14.53 -6.75 -1.49
N LEU A 218 -13.97 -6.28 -0.37
CA LEU A 218 -13.54 -7.18 0.71
C LEU A 218 -14.74 -7.76 1.46
N ALA A 219 -15.76 -6.96 1.71
CA ALA A 219 -16.99 -7.42 2.33
C ALA A 219 -17.68 -8.49 1.47
N GLU A 220 -17.78 -8.28 0.16
CA GLU A 220 -18.34 -9.24 -0.80
C GLU A 220 -17.51 -10.53 -0.89
N LEU A 221 -16.17 -10.43 -0.85
CA LEU A 221 -15.30 -11.59 -0.80
C LEU A 221 -15.60 -12.46 0.42
N TYR A 222 -15.64 -11.86 1.61
CA TYR A 222 -15.84 -12.59 2.86
C TYR A 222 -17.28 -13.05 3.09
N SER A 223 -18.29 -12.37 2.55
CA SER A 223 -19.69 -12.80 2.66
C SER A 223 -19.98 -14.16 1.98
N ARG A 224 -19.08 -14.62 1.12
CA ARG A 224 -19.16 -15.97 0.51
C ARG A 224 -18.77 -17.09 1.48
N TYR A 225 -18.07 -16.77 2.56
CA TYR A 225 -17.50 -17.73 3.52
C TYR A 225 -17.98 -17.52 4.95
N LEU A 226 -18.41 -16.30 5.29
CA LEU A 226 -18.85 -15.93 6.63
C LEU A 226 -20.30 -15.45 6.61
N PRO A 227 -21.05 -15.68 7.69
CA PRO A 227 -22.45 -15.24 7.82
C PRO A 227 -22.52 -13.73 8.08
N LEU A 228 -22.35 -12.94 7.03
CA LEU A 228 -22.32 -11.49 7.08
C LEU A 228 -23.49 -10.87 6.32
N ARG A 229 -23.94 -9.71 6.80
CA ARG A 229 -24.84 -8.81 6.09
C ARG A 229 -24.08 -7.54 5.70
N ILE A 230 -24.19 -7.18 4.44
CA ILE A 230 -23.60 -5.96 3.88
C ILE A 230 -24.73 -4.93 3.76
N LEU A 231 -24.54 -3.78 4.39
CA LEU A 231 -25.52 -2.70 4.47
C LEU A 231 -24.91 -1.39 3.96
N PRO A 232 -25.71 -0.50 3.36
CA PRO A 232 -25.23 0.84 3.04
C PRO A 232 -24.88 1.59 4.33
N PRO A 233 -23.80 2.42 4.31
CA PRO A 233 -23.51 3.31 5.44
C PRO A 233 -24.66 4.30 5.65
N PRO A 234 -25.00 4.63 6.90
CA PRO A 234 -26.08 5.59 7.20
C PRO A 234 -25.69 7.05 6.88
N VAL A 235 -24.46 7.27 6.48
CA VAL A 235 -23.91 8.55 6.00
C VAL A 235 -23.20 8.34 4.68
N LYS A 236 -23.19 9.37 3.83
CA LYS A 236 -22.50 9.30 2.54
C LYS A 236 -20.98 9.35 2.74
N ILE A 237 -20.31 8.22 2.59
CA ILE A 237 -18.85 8.14 2.57
C ILE A 237 -18.38 8.40 1.15
N PRO A 238 -17.40 9.29 0.92
CA PRO A 238 -16.83 9.48 -0.41
C PRO A 238 -16.22 8.20 -0.96
N VAL A 239 -16.35 8.03 -2.25
CA VAL A 239 -15.67 6.95 -2.97
C VAL A 239 -14.17 7.13 -2.83
N MET A 240 -13.47 6.07 -2.48
CA MET A 240 -12.02 6.05 -2.36
C MET A 240 -11.41 5.71 -3.71
N ARG A 241 -10.41 6.48 -4.12
CA ARG A 241 -9.68 6.25 -5.37
C ARG A 241 -8.36 5.56 -5.04
N GLU A 242 -8.21 4.32 -5.46
CA GLU A 242 -6.97 3.54 -5.34
C GLU A 242 -6.03 3.85 -6.50
N ILE A 243 -4.84 4.31 -6.17
CA ILE A 243 -3.86 4.83 -7.11
C ILE A 243 -2.61 3.97 -7.06
N MET A 244 -2.14 3.58 -8.22
CA MET A 244 -0.81 3.02 -8.43
C MET A 244 0.20 4.15 -8.58
N HIS A 245 1.29 4.12 -7.81
CA HIS A 245 2.26 5.20 -7.69
C HIS A 245 3.67 4.64 -7.66
N TRP A 246 4.64 5.28 -8.34
CA TRP A 246 6.02 4.80 -8.44
C TRP A 246 7.02 5.94 -8.53
N HIS A 247 8.28 5.65 -8.24
CA HIS A 247 9.33 6.65 -8.38
C HIS A 247 9.57 6.99 -9.86
N ARG A 248 9.68 8.28 -10.19
CA ARG A 248 9.84 8.77 -11.59
C ARG A 248 10.98 8.12 -12.37
N SER A 249 12.06 7.69 -11.71
CA SER A 249 13.16 7.00 -12.36
C SER A 249 12.77 5.63 -12.95
N MET A 250 11.67 5.02 -12.47
CA MET A 250 11.17 3.73 -12.94
C MET A 250 10.24 3.84 -14.15
N ASP A 251 9.91 5.07 -14.56
CA ASP A 251 8.92 5.30 -15.62
C ASP A 251 9.34 4.70 -16.95
N GLY A 252 10.63 4.79 -17.29
CA GLY A 252 11.22 4.22 -18.50
C GLY A 252 11.64 2.75 -18.43
N ASP A 253 11.54 2.10 -17.26
CA ASP A 253 11.94 0.69 -17.08
C ASP A 253 10.91 -0.24 -17.76
N PRO A 254 11.28 -1.03 -18.80
CA PRO A 254 10.32 -1.85 -19.55
C PRO A 254 9.64 -2.92 -18.69
N MET A 255 10.36 -3.52 -17.74
CA MET A 255 9.84 -4.55 -16.86
C MET A 255 8.88 -3.95 -15.82
N HIS A 256 9.21 -2.80 -15.30
CA HIS A 256 8.35 -2.07 -14.39
C HIS A 256 7.06 -1.61 -15.09
N ARG A 257 7.17 -1.15 -16.35
CA ARG A 257 6.02 -0.81 -17.17
C ARG A 257 5.11 -2.01 -17.39
N TRP A 258 5.68 -3.15 -17.79
CA TRP A 258 4.94 -4.39 -17.96
C TRP A 258 4.18 -4.81 -16.68
N LEU A 259 4.80 -4.67 -15.51
CA LEU A 259 4.10 -4.94 -14.24
C LEU A 259 2.90 -4.00 -14.06
N ARG A 260 3.09 -2.69 -14.27
CA ARG A 260 2.00 -1.70 -14.15
C ARG A 260 0.84 -2.00 -15.09
N GLU A 261 1.15 -2.27 -16.36
CA GLU A 261 0.17 -2.65 -17.38
C GLU A 261 -0.55 -3.94 -17.00
N THR A 262 0.17 -4.96 -16.54
CA THR A 262 -0.43 -6.23 -16.09
C THR A 262 -1.40 -6.04 -14.93
N VAL A 263 -1.04 -5.19 -13.95
CA VAL A 263 -1.93 -4.86 -12.81
C VAL A 263 -3.15 -4.09 -13.28
N HIS A 264 -2.95 -3.06 -14.10
CA HIS A 264 -4.02 -2.22 -14.63
C HIS A 264 -5.02 -3.02 -15.48
N ASP A 265 -4.54 -3.79 -16.47
CA ASP A 265 -5.37 -4.57 -17.37
C ASP A 265 -6.18 -5.64 -16.64
N PHE A 266 -5.58 -6.23 -15.59
CA PHE A 266 -6.31 -7.17 -14.75
C PHE A 266 -7.49 -6.50 -14.06
N ILE A 267 -7.29 -5.30 -13.51
CA ILE A 267 -8.36 -4.54 -12.82
C ILE A 267 -9.46 -4.14 -13.80
N GLN A 268 -9.11 -3.68 -15.02
CA GLN A 268 -10.11 -3.38 -16.04
C GLN A 268 -10.99 -4.61 -16.37
N THR A 269 -10.38 -5.79 -16.43
CA THR A 269 -11.11 -7.05 -16.64
C THR A 269 -12.08 -7.36 -15.48
N LEU A 270 -11.71 -7.04 -14.24
CA LEU A 270 -12.61 -7.18 -13.06
C LEU A 270 -13.79 -6.20 -13.10
N GLU A 271 -13.55 -4.96 -13.52
CA GLU A 271 -14.59 -3.92 -13.63
C GLU A 271 -15.62 -4.27 -14.72
N GLU A 272 -15.17 -4.81 -15.84
CA GLU A 272 -16.04 -5.23 -16.95
C GLU A 272 -16.85 -6.49 -16.61
N GLY A 273 -16.27 -7.43 -15.89
CA GLY A 273 -16.92 -8.69 -15.48
C GLY A 273 -17.89 -8.55 -14.29
N GLY A 274 -17.84 -7.44 -13.57
CA GLY A 274 -18.73 -7.13 -12.44
C GLY A 274 -19.98 -6.31 -12.80
N ARG A 275 -20.12 -5.92 -14.08
CA ARG A 275 -21.33 -5.28 -14.64
C ARG A 275 -22.21 -6.35 -15.23
#